data_ba29eec0ec840f04701d16e371cd757b
#
_entry.id   ba29eec0ec840f04701d16e371cd757b
#
_cell.length_a   1.000
_cell.length_b   1.000
_cell.length_c   1.000
_cell.angle_alpha   90.00
_cell.angle_beta   90.00
_cell.angle_gamma   90.00
#
_symmetry.space_group_name_H-M   'P 1'
#
loop_
_entity.id
_entity.type
_entity.pdbx_description
1 polymer ?
#
loop_
_entity_poly.entity_id
_entity_poly.type
_entity_poly.pdbx_seq_one_letter_code
_entity_poly.pdbx_strand_id
1 'polypeptide(L)'
;MVWGCMGWNGVGKLTEVEGKMDAVQYCEILEDGVVESFEKLEVEEEERIFQQDNDPKHTSKKATKWFEDNNIQVLPWPAQSPDLNPIEHLWVHLKKRLREYLTPPKGVHELWERVAEEWDQITPETCQRLIESMPRRVQAVIKAKGGHTKY
;
A
#
# COMPACT_ATOMS: atom_id res chain seq x y z
N MET A 1 -0.05 -11.89 -7.63
CA MET A 1 0.43 -10.59 -7.07
C MET A 1 -0.54 -10.20 -5.97
N VAL A 2 -0.14 -9.32 -5.04
CA VAL A 2 -1.06 -8.82 -3.99
C VAL A 2 -1.12 -7.30 -4.04
N TRP A 3 -2.26 -6.75 -3.68
CA TRP A 3 -2.49 -5.34 -3.44
C TRP A 3 -2.92 -5.16 -1.97
N GLY A 4 -2.55 -4.06 -1.37
CA GLY A 4 -2.95 -3.70 -0.01
C GLY A 4 -2.68 -2.24 0.29
N CYS A 5 -3.26 -1.75 1.35
CA CYS A 5 -3.03 -0.39 1.84
C CYS A 5 -2.84 -0.35 3.36
N MET A 6 -2.35 0.75 3.84
CA MET A 6 -2.11 0.98 5.27
C MET A 6 -2.41 2.43 5.64
N GLY A 7 -2.77 2.63 6.88
CA GLY A 7 -2.95 3.94 7.50
C GLY A 7 -2.34 3.99 8.90
N TRP A 8 -2.63 5.05 9.61
CA TRP A 8 -2.16 5.23 11.00
C TRP A 8 -2.68 4.13 11.94
N ASN A 9 -3.93 3.71 11.76
CA ASN A 9 -4.59 2.72 12.61
C ASN A 9 -4.31 1.26 12.21
N GLY A 10 -3.38 1.03 11.26
CA GLY A 10 -2.97 -0.32 10.89
C GLY A 10 -3.01 -0.58 9.38
N VAL A 11 -3.27 -1.84 9.03
CA VAL A 11 -3.40 -2.28 7.63
C VAL A 11 -4.86 -2.35 7.21
N GLY A 12 -5.13 -1.92 5.99
CA GLY A 12 -6.42 -2.08 5.34
C GLY A 12 -6.61 -3.49 4.74
N LYS A 13 -7.49 -3.59 3.78
CA LYS A 13 -7.75 -4.83 3.06
C LYS A 13 -6.54 -5.27 2.25
N LEU A 14 -6.31 -6.57 2.22
CA LEU A 14 -5.37 -7.21 1.31
C LEU A 14 -6.16 -7.93 0.21
N THR A 15 -5.76 -7.76 -1.04
CA THR A 15 -6.44 -8.36 -2.19
C THR A 15 -5.46 -9.19 -3.02
N GLU A 16 -5.82 -10.42 -3.35
CA GLU A 16 -5.10 -11.21 -4.33
C GLU A 16 -5.39 -10.68 -5.74
N VAL A 17 -4.33 -10.43 -6.50
CA VAL A 17 -4.42 -9.93 -7.87
C VAL A 17 -4.11 -11.07 -8.83
N GLU A 18 -5.11 -11.51 -9.57
CA GLU A 18 -4.95 -12.52 -10.59
C GLU A 18 -4.30 -11.95 -11.86
N GLY A 19 -3.32 -12.65 -12.37
CA GLY A 19 -2.63 -12.28 -13.61
C GLY A 19 -1.88 -10.95 -13.52
N LYS A 20 -2.03 -10.12 -14.55
CA LYS A 20 -1.40 -8.81 -14.68
C LYS A 20 -2.46 -7.71 -14.51
N MET A 21 -2.36 -6.95 -13.45
CA MET A 21 -3.28 -5.85 -13.15
C MET A 21 -3.23 -4.77 -14.22
N ASP A 22 -4.38 -4.47 -14.79
CA ASP A 22 -4.61 -3.32 -15.66
C ASP A 22 -5.42 -2.22 -14.93
N ALA A 23 -5.80 -1.15 -15.63
CA ALA A 23 -6.55 -0.05 -15.03
C ALA A 23 -8.01 -0.43 -14.67
N VAL A 24 -8.58 -1.44 -15.30
CA VAL A 24 -9.95 -1.90 -14.99
C VAL A 24 -9.91 -2.68 -13.69
N GLN A 25 -9.07 -3.70 -13.61
CA GLN A 25 -8.88 -4.49 -12.40
C GLN A 25 -8.41 -3.63 -11.22
N TYR A 26 -7.59 -2.60 -11.49
CA TYR A 26 -7.20 -1.65 -10.44
C TYR A 26 -8.41 -0.92 -9.87
N CYS A 27 -9.33 -0.43 -10.69
CA CYS A 27 -10.55 0.22 -10.19
C CYS A 27 -11.47 -0.74 -9.44
N GLU A 28 -11.56 -2.01 -9.83
CA GLU A 28 -12.28 -3.04 -9.07
C GLU A 28 -11.66 -3.26 -7.69
N ILE A 29 -10.32 -3.29 -7.61
CA ILE A 29 -9.59 -3.37 -6.34
C ILE A 29 -9.81 -2.13 -5.47
N LEU A 30 -9.87 -0.93 -6.07
CA LEU A 30 -10.17 0.29 -5.34
C LEU A 30 -11.58 0.26 -4.73
N GLU A 31 -12.58 -0.16 -5.52
CA GLU A 31 -13.98 -0.28 -5.10
C GLU A 31 -14.12 -1.21 -3.89
N ASP A 32 -13.56 -2.41 -3.99
CA ASP A 32 -13.69 -3.43 -2.95
C ASP A 32 -12.70 -3.23 -1.79
N GLY A 33 -11.54 -2.61 -2.05
CA GLY A 33 -10.42 -2.59 -1.12
C GLY A 33 -10.25 -1.26 -0.38
N VAL A 34 -10.33 -0.13 -1.08
CA VAL A 34 -10.04 1.18 -0.48
C VAL A 34 -11.17 1.66 0.39
N VAL A 35 -12.42 1.54 -0.09
CA VAL A 35 -13.60 1.98 0.68
C VAL A 35 -13.70 1.21 2.00
N GLU A 36 -13.65 -0.12 1.94
CA GLU A 36 -13.64 -0.98 3.13
C GLU A 36 -12.45 -0.69 4.05
N SER A 37 -11.29 -0.34 3.47
CA SER A 37 -10.10 -0.01 4.27
C SER A 37 -10.24 1.31 5.02
N PHE A 38 -10.89 2.32 4.46
CA PHE A 38 -11.16 3.55 5.19
C PHE A 38 -12.05 3.32 6.41
N GLU A 39 -13.09 2.48 6.25
CA GLU A 39 -13.96 2.08 7.36
C GLU A 39 -13.19 1.29 8.43
N LYS A 40 -12.43 0.27 8.02
CA LYS A 40 -11.59 -0.54 8.92
C LYS A 40 -10.57 0.29 9.68
N LEU A 41 -10.02 1.32 9.04
CA LEU A 41 -8.99 2.20 9.60
C LEU A 41 -9.57 3.43 10.32
N GLU A 42 -10.91 3.51 10.43
CA GLU A 42 -11.62 4.60 11.12
C GLU A 42 -11.25 5.98 10.56
N VAL A 43 -11.19 6.10 9.20
CA VAL A 43 -10.91 7.36 8.52
C VAL A 43 -12.22 7.98 8.06
N GLU A 44 -12.56 9.13 8.65
CA GLU A 44 -13.77 9.88 8.32
C GLU A 44 -13.76 10.35 6.85
N GLU A 45 -14.95 10.50 6.25
CA GLU A 45 -15.09 10.78 4.82
C GLU A 45 -14.34 12.05 4.39
N GLU A 46 -14.38 13.10 5.21
CA GLU A 46 -13.75 14.39 4.95
C GLU A 46 -12.22 14.34 5.06
N GLU A 47 -11.67 13.28 5.67
CA GLU A 47 -10.23 13.09 5.90
C GLU A 47 -9.60 12.08 4.92
N ARG A 48 -10.37 11.55 3.97
CA ARG A 48 -9.92 10.54 3.02
C ARG A 48 -8.89 11.09 2.05
N ILE A 49 -7.63 10.84 2.36
CA ILE A 49 -6.48 11.12 1.47
C ILE A 49 -5.81 9.81 1.12
N PHE A 50 -5.67 9.55 -0.17
CA PHE A 50 -5.04 8.33 -0.67
C PHE A 50 -3.70 8.63 -1.33
N GLN A 51 -2.65 7.90 -0.93
CA GLN A 51 -1.33 7.98 -1.54
C GLN A 51 -1.08 6.75 -2.41
N GLN A 52 -0.67 6.97 -3.62
CA GLN A 52 -0.24 5.94 -4.56
C GLN A 52 0.95 6.43 -5.38
N ASP A 53 1.64 5.52 -6.07
CA ASP A 53 2.67 5.89 -7.03
C ASP A 53 2.07 6.31 -8.39
N ASN A 54 2.93 6.72 -9.31
CA ASN A 54 2.53 7.17 -10.66
C ASN A 54 2.55 6.03 -11.69
N ASP A 55 2.29 4.78 -11.29
CA ASP A 55 2.11 3.69 -12.27
C ASP A 55 0.99 4.07 -13.27
N PRO A 56 1.15 3.81 -14.59
CA PRO A 56 0.16 4.18 -15.60
C PRO A 56 -1.26 3.69 -15.32
N LYS A 57 -1.44 2.54 -14.67
CA LYS A 57 -2.77 2.06 -14.29
C LYS A 57 -3.39 2.89 -13.16
N HIS A 58 -2.56 3.39 -12.22
CA HIS A 58 -2.99 4.23 -11.10
C HIS A 58 -3.36 5.65 -11.55
N THR A 59 -2.67 6.16 -12.57
CA THR A 59 -2.91 7.50 -13.13
C THR A 59 -3.81 7.50 -14.37
N SER A 60 -4.42 6.37 -14.69
CA SER A 60 -5.36 6.24 -15.80
C SER A 60 -6.59 7.15 -15.62
N LYS A 61 -7.20 7.58 -16.73
CA LYS A 61 -8.46 8.36 -16.67
C LYS A 61 -9.55 7.65 -15.86
N LYS A 62 -9.59 6.32 -15.93
CA LYS A 62 -10.58 5.52 -15.20
C LYS A 62 -10.34 5.60 -13.69
N ALA A 63 -9.10 5.42 -13.24
CA ALA A 63 -8.75 5.51 -11.83
C ALA A 63 -8.94 6.94 -11.28
N THR A 64 -8.50 7.97 -12.02
CA THR A 64 -8.71 9.37 -11.64
C THR A 64 -10.18 9.68 -11.44
N LYS A 65 -11.03 9.28 -12.42
CA LYS A 65 -12.48 9.48 -12.32
C LYS A 65 -13.06 8.72 -11.12
N TRP A 66 -12.60 7.51 -10.84
CA TRP A 66 -13.08 6.74 -9.68
C TRP A 66 -12.81 7.50 -8.36
N PHE A 67 -11.60 8.05 -8.17
CA PHE A 67 -11.27 8.84 -6.97
C PHE A 67 -12.13 10.12 -6.87
N GLU A 68 -12.38 10.81 -8.00
CA GLU A 68 -13.25 11.98 -8.05
C GLU A 68 -14.70 11.62 -7.68
N ASP A 69 -15.25 10.55 -8.26
CA ASP A 69 -16.62 10.09 -8.01
C ASP A 69 -16.84 9.63 -6.56
N ASN A 70 -15.78 9.19 -5.88
CA ASN A 70 -15.81 8.76 -4.46
C ASN A 70 -15.34 9.83 -3.46
N ASN A 71 -15.12 11.07 -3.90
CA ASN A 71 -14.64 12.18 -3.07
C ASN A 71 -13.34 11.87 -2.30
N ILE A 72 -12.44 11.07 -2.89
CA ILE A 72 -11.17 10.71 -2.27
C ILE A 72 -10.06 11.58 -2.88
N GLN A 73 -9.39 12.35 -2.04
CA GLN A 73 -8.25 13.16 -2.46
C GLN A 73 -7.04 12.25 -2.70
N VAL A 74 -6.47 12.31 -3.91
CA VAL A 74 -5.20 11.63 -4.21
C VAL A 74 -4.05 12.58 -3.94
N LEU A 75 -3.09 12.15 -3.11
CA LEU A 75 -1.91 12.94 -2.77
C LEU A 75 -0.99 13.05 -4.00
N PRO A 76 -0.62 14.26 -4.47
CA PRO A 76 0.39 14.43 -5.52
C PRO A 76 1.70 13.74 -5.12
N TRP A 77 2.23 12.87 -5.98
CA TRP A 77 3.38 12.05 -5.66
C TRP A 77 4.50 12.18 -6.69
N PRO A 78 5.77 12.27 -6.26
CA PRO A 78 6.88 12.29 -7.19
C PRO A 78 7.05 10.94 -7.89
N ALA A 79 7.45 10.97 -9.16
CA ALA A 79 7.73 9.74 -9.91
C ALA A 79 8.97 9.03 -9.35
N GLN A 80 9.01 7.70 -9.48
CA GLN A 80 10.17 6.85 -9.11
C GLN A 80 10.69 7.09 -7.68
N SER A 81 9.77 7.20 -6.71
CA SER A 81 10.10 7.50 -5.31
C SER A 81 9.64 6.39 -4.35
N PRO A 82 10.12 5.14 -4.52
CA PRO A 82 9.76 4.05 -3.60
C PRO A 82 10.30 4.28 -2.18
N ASP A 83 11.40 5.01 -2.03
CA ASP A 83 11.97 5.41 -0.74
C ASP A 83 11.08 6.38 0.06
N LEU A 84 10.19 7.09 -0.59
CA LEU A 84 9.14 7.89 0.06
C LEU A 84 7.87 7.10 0.34
N ASN A 85 7.69 5.91 -0.23
CA ASN A 85 6.48 5.11 -0.05
C ASN A 85 6.59 4.16 1.15
N PRO A 86 5.89 4.42 2.28
CA PRO A 86 6.03 3.61 3.49
C PRO A 86 5.65 2.14 3.30
N ILE A 87 4.70 1.85 2.41
CA ILE A 87 4.21 0.48 2.19
C ILE A 87 5.29 -0.44 1.61
N GLU A 88 6.30 0.11 0.91
CA GLU A 88 7.41 -0.70 0.41
C GLU A 88 8.17 -1.39 1.56
N HIS A 89 8.36 -0.69 2.68
CA HIS A 89 8.94 -1.27 3.88
C HIS A 89 8.00 -2.25 4.58
N LEU A 90 6.70 -2.05 4.47
CA LEU A 90 5.72 -3.00 4.97
C LEU A 90 5.77 -4.31 4.18
N TRP A 91 5.93 -4.25 2.85
CA TRP A 91 6.18 -5.43 2.02
C TRP A 91 7.49 -6.15 2.37
N VAL A 92 8.54 -5.42 2.73
CA VAL A 92 9.79 -6.03 3.23
C VAL A 92 9.55 -6.74 4.56
N HIS A 93 8.80 -6.11 5.48
CA HIS A 93 8.42 -6.72 6.76
C HIS A 93 7.63 -8.01 6.55
N LEU A 94 6.59 -7.98 5.73
CA LEU A 94 5.77 -9.15 5.39
C LEU A 94 6.62 -10.30 4.79
N LYS A 95 7.48 -9.97 3.82
CA LYS A 95 8.40 -10.96 3.22
C LYS A 95 9.35 -11.57 4.25
N LYS A 96 9.80 -10.81 5.25
CA LYS A 96 10.63 -11.32 6.34
C LYS A 96 9.86 -12.34 7.18
N ARG A 97 8.63 -12.01 7.58
CA ARG A 97 7.75 -12.92 8.34
C ARG A 97 7.49 -14.23 7.59
N LEU A 98 7.20 -14.14 6.29
CA LEU A 98 7.00 -15.33 5.44
C LEU A 98 8.25 -16.23 5.34
N ARG A 99 9.45 -15.70 5.50
CA ARG A 99 10.70 -16.48 5.52
C ARG A 99 10.96 -17.20 6.84
N GLU A 100 10.25 -16.84 7.90
CA GLU A 100 10.36 -17.47 9.23
C GLU A 100 9.59 -18.81 9.30
N TYR A 101 8.74 -19.11 8.30
CA TYR A 101 8.09 -20.43 8.20
C TYR A 101 9.12 -21.53 7.94
N LEU A 102 9.02 -22.61 8.74
CA LEU A 102 9.97 -23.72 8.67
C LEU A 102 9.89 -24.52 7.37
N THR A 103 8.75 -24.49 6.68
CA THR A 103 8.50 -25.22 5.46
C THR A 103 8.06 -24.29 4.34
N PRO A 104 8.54 -24.49 3.09
CA PRO A 104 8.01 -23.74 1.96
C PRO A 104 6.52 -24.03 1.75
N PRO A 105 5.75 -23.09 1.19
CA PRO A 105 4.34 -23.34 0.87
C PRO A 105 4.23 -24.39 -0.25
N LYS A 106 3.24 -25.27 -0.15
CA LYS A 106 2.99 -26.35 -1.13
C LYS A 106 2.42 -25.84 -2.47
N GLY A 107 2.01 -24.57 -2.50
CA GLY A 107 1.45 -23.96 -3.70
C GLY A 107 1.02 -22.52 -3.45
N VAL A 108 0.42 -21.90 -4.48
CA VAL A 108 0.01 -20.51 -4.44
C VAL A 108 -1.09 -20.25 -3.41
N HIS A 109 -1.98 -21.23 -3.23
CA HIS A 109 -3.07 -21.13 -2.24
C HIS A 109 -2.53 -21.05 -0.80
N GLU A 110 -1.65 -21.97 -0.41
CA GLU A 110 -1.03 -21.94 0.91
C GLU A 110 -0.17 -20.69 1.11
N LEU A 111 0.51 -20.23 0.05
CA LEU A 111 1.23 -18.96 0.09
C LEU A 111 0.28 -17.79 0.36
N TRP A 112 -0.88 -17.77 -0.30
CA TRP A 112 -1.88 -16.73 -0.09
C TRP A 112 -2.43 -16.74 1.34
N GLU A 113 -2.76 -17.91 1.88
CA GLU A 113 -3.21 -18.05 3.27
C GLU A 113 -2.20 -17.49 4.26
N ARG A 114 -0.90 -17.84 4.09
CA ARG A 114 0.17 -17.30 4.94
C ARG A 114 0.36 -15.80 4.79
N VAL A 115 0.25 -15.29 3.57
CA VAL A 115 0.34 -13.84 3.29
C VAL A 115 -0.79 -13.09 3.97
N ALA A 116 -2.03 -13.60 3.90
CA ALA A 116 -3.18 -12.99 4.54
C ALA A 116 -3.05 -13.04 6.08
N GLU A 117 -2.65 -14.19 6.65
CA GLU A 117 -2.41 -14.33 8.08
C GLU A 117 -1.35 -13.34 8.60
N GLU A 118 -0.20 -13.25 7.94
CA GLU A 118 0.87 -12.35 8.35
C GLU A 118 0.52 -10.88 8.14
N TRP A 119 -0.31 -10.57 7.13
CA TRP A 119 -0.82 -9.22 6.92
C TRP A 119 -1.73 -8.78 8.07
N ASP A 120 -2.67 -9.62 8.49
CA ASP A 120 -3.60 -9.31 9.58
C ASP A 120 -2.90 -9.22 10.95
N GLN A 121 -1.71 -9.81 11.10
CA GLN A 121 -0.88 -9.68 12.31
C GLN A 121 -0.04 -8.40 12.35
N ILE A 122 -0.03 -7.58 11.30
CA ILE A 122 0.68 -6.31 11.30
C ILE A 122 -0.04 -5.33 12.22
N THR A 123 0.66 -4.90 13.27
CA THR A 123 0.07 -4.03 14.28
C THR A 123 0.06 -2.56 13.86
N PRO A 124 -0.87 -1.75 14.40
CA PRO A 124 -0.89 -0.30 14.19
C PRO A 124 0.46 0.37 14.48
N GLU A 125 1.17 -0.03 15.53
CA GLU A 125 2.48 0.54 15.88
C GLU A 125 3.53 0.31 14.80
N THR A 126 3.42 -0.78 14.03
CA THR A 126 4.29 -1.02 12.89
C THR A 126 4.02 -0.02 11.77
N CYS A 127 2.76 0.24 11.46
CA CYS A 127 2.35 1.25 10.48
C CYS A 127 2.75 2.66 10.93
N GLN A 128 2.48 3.01 12.18
CA GLN A 128 2.83 4.31 12.78
C GLN A 128 4.33 4.60 12.66
N ARG A 129 5.19 3.66 13.05
CA ARG A 129 6.66 3.82 12.90
C ARG A 129 7.09 4.10 11.47
N LEU A 130 6.43 3.48 10.48
CA LEU A 130 6.71 3.72 9.08
C LEU A 130 6.26 5.12 8.65
N ILE A 131 5.06 5.54 9.05
CA ILE A 131 4.51 6.87 8.78
C ILE A 131 5.36 7.95 9.48
N GLU A 132 5.71 7.79 10.75
CA GLU A 132 6.59 8.69 11.50
C GLU A 132 8.01 8.81 10.91
N SER A 133 8.42 7.85 10.08
CA SER A 133 9.69 7.94 9.37
C SER A 133 9.67 8.94 8.21
N MET A 134 8.48 9.36 7.72
CA MET A 134 8.32 10.19 6.53
C MET A 134 9.06 11.52 6.58
N PRO A 135 9.04 12.31 7.68
CA PRO A 135 9.83 13.54 7.73
C PRO A 135 11.33 13.31 7.50
N ARG A 136 11.88 12.22 8.07
CA ARG A 136 13.29 11.84 7.88
C ARG A 136 13.58 11.36 6.47
N ARG A 137 12.64 10.66 5.82
CA ARG A 137 12.75 10.22 4.41
C ARG A 137 12.78 11.44 3.49
N VAL A 138 11.84 12.36 3.66
CA VAL A 138 11.79 13.62 2.88
C VAL A 138 13.09 14.39 3.02
N GLN A 139 13.63 14.55 4.24
CA GLN A 139 14.90 15.22 4.45
C GLN A 139 16.07 14.49 3.77
N ALA A 140 16.06 13.16 3.76
CA ALA A 140 17.09 12.38 3.07
C ALA A 140 17.04 12.60 1.55
N VAL A 141 15.84 12.62 0.95
CA VAL A 141 15.65 12.90 -0.49
C VAL A 141 16.10 14.32 -0.84
N ILE A 142 15.74 15.33 -0.03
CA ILE A 142 16.18 16.70 -0.21
C ILE A 142 17.72 16.79 -0.16
N LYS A 143 18.34 16.17 0.84
CA LYS A 143 19.81 16.12 0.98
C LYS A 143 20.48 15.41 -0.19
N ALA A 144 19.87 14.35 -0.72
CA ALA A 144 20.35 13.63 -1.89
C ALA A 144 20.00 14.34 -3.22
N LYS A 145 19.36 15.51 -3.19
CA LYS A 145 18.92 16.30 -4.36
C LYS A 145 18.10 15.45 -5.35
N GLY A 146 17.21 14.61 -4.82
CA GLY A 146 16.38 13.69 -5.59
C GLY A 146 17.08 12.38 -6.01
N GLY A 147 18.31 12.14 -5.57
CA GLY A 147 19.03 10.88 -5.79
C GLY A 147 18.60 9.79 -4.79
N HIS A 148 19.15 8.59 -4.97
CA HIS A 148 18.88 7.44 -4.09
C HIS A 148 19.18 7.73 -2.63
N THR A 149 18.31 7.24 -1.76
CA THR A 149 18.46 7.32 -0.32
C THR A 149 18.70 5.93 0.30
N LYS A 150 18.89 5.88 1.59
CA LYS A 150 19.04 4.60 2.33
C LYS A 150 17.71 3.88 2.61
N TYR A 151 16.59 4.47 2.22
CA TYR A 151 15.24 3.95 2.46
C TYR A 151 14.74 3.12 1.29
#